data_689b8b87619fe84971405a8e8a49e93b
#
_entry.id   689b8b87619fe84971405a8e8a49e93b
#
_cell.length_a   1.000
_cell.length_b   1.000
_cell.length_c   1.000
_cell.angle_alpha   90.00
_cell.angle_beta   90.00
_cell.angle_gamma   90.00
#
_symmetry.space_group_name_H-M   'P 1'
#
loop_
_entity.id
_entity.type
_entity.pdbx_description
1 polymer ?
#
loop_
_entity_poly.entity_id
_entity_poly.type
_entity_poly.pdbx_seq_one_letter_code
_entity_poly.pdbx_strand_id
1 'polypeptide(L)'
;MQSIFGTDGIRGRFNIEITYSLAYKVAYALGSSLENKSPIIIGRDTRISGDILLQAITQGINESGKKSINLGICPTPAIPFLIKQEKLSSGIMISASHNPPEYNGIKIFDHNGQKISKYFEKKIQKLIEESNYNISVPSEVIPRNTNKENPNL
;
A
#
# COMPACT_ATOMS: atom_id res chain seq x y z
N MET A 1 19.03 8.05 -4.91
CA MET A 1 18.00 7.05 -5.31
C MET A 1 16.85 7.75 -6.01
N GLN A 2 16.37 7.18 -7.08
CA GLN A 2 15.22 7.69 -7.81
C GLN A 2 13.95 7.60 -6.94
N SER A 3 13.05 8.59 -7.05
CA SER A 3 11.80 8.57 -6.29
C SER A 3 10.93 7.36 -6.63
N ILE A 4 10.43 6.68 -5.59
CA ILE A 4 9.44 5.61 -5.74
C ILE A 4 8.04 6.15 -6.06
N PHE A 5 7.78 7.42 -5.75
CA PHE A 5 6.51 8.08 -6.00
C PHE A 5 6.46 8.70 -7.40
N GLY A 6 5.45 8.34 -8.17
CA GLY A 6 5.08 9.00 -9.41
C GLY A 6 3.93 9.99 -9.21
N THR A 7 3.32 10.43 -10.29
CA THR A 7 2.20 11.38 -10.28
C THR A 7 0.97 10.85 -9.53
N ASP A 8 0.72 9.54 -9.65
CA ASP A 8 -0.46 8.87 -9.07
C ASP A 8 -0.08 7.86 -7.97
N GLY A 9 0.88 8.20 -7.13
CA GLY A 9 1.38 7.32 -6.09
C GLY A 9 2.49 6.39 -6.58
N ILE A 10 2.61 5.23 -5.95
CA ILE A 10 3.60 4.22 -6.31
C ILE A 10 2.93 3.22 -7.23
N ARG A 11 3.48 2.99 -8.42
CA ARG A 11 2.97 2.02 -9.39
C ARG A 11 4.09 1.19 -10.00
N GLY A 12 3.79 -0.03 -10.35
CA GLY A 12 4.72 -0.92 -11.03
C GLY A 12 4.15 -2.33 -11.19
N ARG A 13 4.97 -3.19 -11.77
CA ARG A 13 4.65 -4.61 -11.88
C ARG A 13 4.78 -5.28 -10.54
N PHE A 14 3.81 -6.09 -10.20
CA PHE A 14 3.83 -6.87 -8.98
C PHE A 14 5.02 -7.86 -8.99
N ASN A 15 5.70 -7.95 -7.85
CA ASN A 15 6.95 -8.72 -7.65
C ASN A 15 8.18 -8.22 -8.43
N ILE A 16 8.09 -7.08 -9.10
CA ILE A 16 9.23 -6.42 -9.74
C ILE A 16 9.48 -5.08 -9.06
N GLU A 17 8.65 -4.07 -9.33
CA GLU A 17 8.74 -2.75 -8.69
C GLU A 17 7.86 -2.67 -7.44
N ILE A 18 6.66 -3.25 -7.46
CA ILE A 18 5.75 -3.33 -6.33
C ILE A 18 5.87 -4.70 -5.66
N THR A 19 6.57 -4.75 -4.55
CA THR A 19 6.84 -5.98 -3.81
C THR A 19 6.18 -5.94 -2.43
N TYR A 20 6.06 -7.09 -1.78
CA TYR A 20 5.66 -7.17 -0.37
C TYR A 20 6.55 -6.30 0.50
N SER A 21 7.86 -6.41 0.32
CA SER A 21 8.86 -5.65 1.07
C SER A 21 8.67 -4.14 0.91
N LEU A 22 8.49 -3.65 -0.32
CA LEU A 22 8.25 -2.22 -0.56
C LEU A 22 6.95 -1.75 0.08
N ALA A 23 5.86 -2.49 -0.09
CA ALA A 23 4.56 -2.16 0.48
C ALA A 23 4.62 -2.09 2.02
N TYR A 24 5.29 -3.05 2.65
CA TYR A 24 5.54 -3.03 4.09
C TYR A 24 6.32 -1.78 4.53
N LYS A 25 7.43 -1.48 3.85
CA LYS A 25 8.28 -0.33 4.18
C LYS A 25 7.54 1.00 4.05
N VAL A 26 6.78 1.15 2.99
CA VAL A 26 5.94 2.35 2.76
C VAL A 26 4.93 2.51 3.89
N ALA A 27 4.23 1.45 4.25
CA ALA A 27 3.23 1.46 5.30
C ALA A 27 3.82 1.72 6.68
N TYR A 28 4.96 1.11 6.99
CA TYR A 28 5.69 1.34 8.24
C TYR A 28 6.16 2.80 8.34
N ALA A 29 6.77 3.32 7.26
CA ALA A 29 7.23 4.70 7.21
C ALA A 29 6.08 5.70 7.33
N LEU A 30 4.94 5.43 6.68
CA LEU A 30 3.73 6.23 6.82
C LEU A 30 3.26 6.26 8.27
N GLY A 31 3.05 5.10 8.87
CA GLY A 31 2.58 4.99 10.25
C GLY A 31 3.52 5.67 11.25
N SER A 32 4.82 5.52 11.06
CA SER A 32 5.85 6.17 11.90
C SER A 32 5.89 7.69 11.75
N SER A 33 5.47 8.21 10.59
CA SER A 33 5.50 9.64 10.27
C SER A 33 4.28 10.41 10.76
N LEU A 34 3.20 9.71 11.09
CA LEU A 34 1.94 10.34 11.50
C LEU A 34 1.94 10.58 13.02
N GLU A 35 1.71 11.83 13.42
CA GLU A 35 1.54 12.20 14.84
C GLU A 35 0.15 11.82 15.36
N ASN A 36 -0.87 11.90 14.49
CA ASN A 36 -2.23 11.51 14.81
C ASN A 36 -2.31 9.99 15.06
N LYS A 37 -2.90 9.60 16.19
CA LYS A 37 -3.05 8.19 16.59
C LYS A 37 -4.29 7.50 16.02
N SER A 38 -5.14 8.21 15.29
CA SER A 38 -6.30 7.62 14.65
C SER A 38 -5.88 6.56 13.62
N PRO A 39 -6.73 5.56 13.36
CA PRO A 39 -6.40 4.48 12.43
C PRO A 39 -6.11 4.94 11.02
N ILE A 40 -5.41 4.09 10.28
CA ILE A 40 -5.20 4.20 8.84
C ILE A 40 -6.13 3.22 8.14
N ILE A 41 -6.95 3.71 7.22
CA ILE A 41 -7.87 2.87 6.44
C ILE A 41 -7.19 2.35 5.17
N ILE A 42 -7.45 1.10 4.82
CA ILE A 42 -6.91 0.45 3.63
C ILE A 42 -8.04 -0.11 2.79
N GLY A 43 -8.04 0.22 1.51
CA GLY A 43 -8.92 -0.40 0.52
C GLY A 43 -8.11 -0.92 -0.66
N ARG A 44 -8.74 -1.75 -1.48
CA ARG A 44 -8.13 -2.30 -2.69
C ARG A 44 -9.16 -2.49 -3.80
N ASP A 45 -8.66 -2.62 -5.02
CA ASP A 45 -9.44 -3.10 -6.15
C ASP A 45 -9.40 -4.66 -6.25
N THR A 46 -9.88 -5.21 -7.33
CA THR A 46 -10.04 -6.66 -7.52
C THR A 46 -8.79 -7.38 -8.00
N ARG A 47 -7.66 -6.70 -8.16
CA ARG A 47 -6.41 -7.32 -8.65
C ARG A 47 -5.97 -8.44 -7.71
N ILE A 48 -5.48 -9.54 -8.29
CA ILE A 48 -5.05 -10.73 -7.54
C ILE A 48 -3.94 -10.40 -6.54
N SER A 49 -2.99 -9.54 -6.93
CA SER A 49 -1.90 -9.09 -6.05
C SER A 49 -2.36 -8.23 -4.87
N GLY A 50 -3.61 -7.75 -4.88
CA GLY A 50 -4.15 -6.89 -3.83
C GLY A 50 -4.14 -7.51 -2.45
N ASP A 51 -4.42 -8.79 -2.31
CA ASP A 51 -4.39 -9.48 -1.01
C ASP A 51 -3.00 -9.50 -0.39
N ILE A 52 -1.99 -9.78 -1.20
CA ILE A 52 -0.59 -9.84 -0.76
C ILE A 52 -0.12 -8.46 -0.31
N LEU A 53 -0.42 -7.43 -1.08
CA LEU A 53 -0.07 -6.05 -0.74
C LEU A 53 -0.83 -5.56 0.48
N LEU A 54 -2.10 -5.95 0.63
CA LEU A 54 -2.89 -5.65 1.82
C LEU A 54 -2.27 -6.23 3.09
N GLN A 55 -1.81 -7.48 3.04
CA GLN A 55 -1.11 -8.11 4.17
C GLN A 55 0.16 -7.34 4.53
N ALA A 56 0.98 -6.99 3.55
CA ALA A 56 2.21 -6.24 3.76
C ALA A 56 1.95 -4.87 4.40
N ILE A 57 0.97 -4.15 3.89
CA ILE A 57 0.60 -2.82 4.37
C ILE A 57 0.03 -2.91 5.79
N THR A 58 -0.85 -3.86 6.05
CA THR A 58 -1.41 -4.10 7.38
C THR A 58 -0.31 -4.39 8.39
N GLN A 59 0.63 -5.25 8.05
CA GLN A 59 1.77 -5.56 8.91
C GLN A 59 2.62 -4.31 9.19
N GLY A 60 2.95 -3.56 8.15
CA GLY A 60 3.76 -2.34 8.30
C GLY A 60 3.10 -1.28 9.18
N ILE A 61 1.81 -1.05 9.01
CA ILE A 61 1.04 -0.12 9.85
C ILE A 61 1.03 -0.58 11.30
N ASN A 62 0.70 -1.84 11.54
CA ASN A 62 0.58 -2.38 12.90
C ASN A 62 1.94 -2.37 13.63
N GLU A 63 3.01 -2.73 12.95
CA GLU A 63 4.36 -2.72 13.53
C GLU A 63 4.89 -1.28 13.76
N SER A 64 4.36 -0.29 13.05
CA SER A 64 4.65 1.13 13.31
C SER A 64 3.96 1.68 14.57
N GLY A 65 3.11 0.90 15.20
CA GLY A 65 2.32 1.28 16.38
C GLY A 65 0.96 1.93 16.07
N LYS A 66 0.56 1.97 14.82
CA LYS A 66 -0.75 2.47 14.38
C LYS A 66 -1.74 1.31 14.21
N LYS A 67 -3.03 1.63 14.26
CA LYS A 67 -4.09 0.69 13.93
C LYS A 67 -4.45 0.79 12.46
N SER A 68 -4.76 -0.33 11.84
CA SER A 68 -5.28 -0.41 10.48
C SER A 68 -6.75 -0.79 10.48
N ILE A 69 -7.50 -0.24 9.51
CA ILE A 69 -8.87 -0.65 9.21
C ILE A 69 -8.88 -1.17 7.78
N ASN A 70 -9.21 -2.43 7.61
CA ASN A 70 -9.35 -3.04 6.29
C ASN A 70 -10.78 -2.88 5.79
N LEU A 71 -10.96 -2.04 4.75
CA LEU A 71 -12.25 -1.85 4.09
C LEU A 71 -12.53 -2.94 3.04
N GLY A 72 -11.53 -3.71 2.65
CA GLY A 72 -11.65 -4.70 1.58
C GLY A 72 -11.71 -4.07 0.19
N ILE A 73 -12.43 -4.73 -0.72
CA ILE A 73 -12.63 -4.23 -2.08
C ILE A 73 -13.62 -3.07 -2.05
N CYS A 74 -13.17 -1.92 -2.53
CA CYS A 74 -13.97 -0.71 -2.57
C CYS A 74 -13.53 0.21 -3.73
N PRO A 75 -14.39 1.14 -4.17
CA PRO A 75 -13.96 2.17 -5.11
C PRO A 75 -13.01 3.16 -4.42
N THR A 76 -12.07 3.71 -5.19
CA THR A 76 -11.07 4.66 -4.68
C THR A 76 -11.68 5.82 -3.88
N PRO A 77 -12.79 6.46 -4.31
CA PRO A 77 -13.40 7.57 -3.57
C PRO A 77 -13.89 7.23 -2.15
N ALA A 78 -14.10 5.95 -1.84
CA ALA A 78 -14.52 5.52 -0.50
C ALA A 78 -13.45 5.84 0.56
N ILE A 79 -12.18 5.80 0.20
CA ILE A 79 -11.07 6.05 1.12
C ILE A 79 -11.07 7.51 1.59
N PRO A 80 -10.95 8.53 0.73
CA PRO A 80 -10.99 9.92 1.19
C PRO A 80 -12.29 10.31 1.88
N PHE A 81 -13.41 9.75 1.46
CA PHE A 81 -14.70 9.98 2.10
C PHE A 81 -14.69 9.52 3.57
N LEU A 82 -14.25 8.30 3.83
CA LEU A 82 -14.22 7.74 5.19
C LEU A 82 -13.16 8.40 6.07
N ILE A 83 -12.03 8.80 5.51
CA ILE A 83 -11.02 9.57 6.25
C ILE A 83 -11.63 10.81 6.88
N LYS A 84 -12.41 11.57 6.10
CA LYS A 84 -13.06 12.79 6.58
C LYS A 84 -14.18 12.50 7.56
N GLN A 85 -15.03 11.53 7.25
CA GLN A 85 -16.20 11.19 8.06
C GLN A 85 -15.81 10.66 9.43
N GLU A 86 -14.85 9.75 9.48
CA GLU A 86 -14.40 9.07 10.69
C GLU A 86 -13.17 9.74 11.34
N LYS A 87 -12.69 10.83 10.79
CA LYS A 87 -11.50 11.58 11.26
C LYS A 87 -10.28 10.67 11.41
N LEU A 88 -10.01 9.90 10.36
CA LEU A 88 -8.86 8.99 10.32
C LEU A 88 -7.57 9.74 10.02
N SER A 89 -6.44 9.17 10.41
CA SER A 89 -5.14 9.84 10.24
C SER A 89 -4.64 9.82 8.80
N SER A 90 -4.99 8.80 8.05
CA SER A 90 -4.57 8.58 6.67
C SER A 90 -5.37 7.44 6.05
N GLY A 91 -5.19 7.23 4.76
CA GLY A 91 -5.74 6.09 4.05
C GLY A 91 -4.87 5.65 2.88
N ILE A 92 -4.98 4.40 2.53
CA ILE A 92 -4.24 3.78 1.44
C ILE A 92 -5.23 3.07 0.51
N MET A 93 -5.11 3.34 -0.79
CA MET A 93 -5.79 2.58 -1.83
C MET A 93 -4.79 1.76 -2.63
N ILE A 94 -5.00 0.46 -2.67
CA ILE A 94 -4.19 -0.49 -3.43
C ILE A 94 -4.84 -0.68 -4.79
N SER A 95 -4.31 -0.02 -5.79
CA SER A 95 -4.84 -0.05 -7.17
C SER A 95 -3.83 0.50 -8.16
N ALA A 96 -3.86 -0.01 -9.37
CA ALA A 96 -3.14 0.57 -10.51
C ALA A 96 -4.09 1.12 -11.58
N SER A 97 -5.35 1.40 -11.20
CA SER A 97 -6.37 2.00 -12.05
C SER A 97 -6.59 1.19 -13.35
N HIS A 98 -6.22 1.75 -14.51
CA HIS A 98 -6.42 1.13 -15.82
C HIS A 98 -5.22 0.33 -16.35
N ASN A 99 -4.16 0.19 -15.57
CA ASN A 99 -3.00 -0.59 -15.97
C ASN A 99 -3.34 -2.10 -16.09
N PRO A 100 -2.55 -2.86 -16.88
CA PRO A 100 -2.74 -4.31 -17.01
C PRO A 100 -2.77 -5.06 -15.67
N PRO A 101 -3.32 -6.28 -15.61
CA PRO A 101 -3.51 -7.02 -14.36
C PRO A 101 -2.22 -7.31 -13.57
N GLU A 102 -1.08 -7.40 -14.24
CA GLU A 102 0.23 -7.63 -13.62
C GLU A 102 0.77 -6.41 -12.86
N TYR A 103 0.16 -5.25 -13.04
CA TYR A 103 0.50 -4.02 -12.31
C TYR A 103 -0.32 -3.91 -11.02
N ASN A 104 0.22 -3.20 -10.06
CA ASN A 104 -0.51 -2.69 -8.91
C ASN A 104 0.09 -1.36 -8.46
N GLY A 105 -0.47 -0.79 -7.43
CA GLY A 105 -0.02 0.49 -6.92
C GLY A 105 -0.49 0.77 -5.51
N ILE A 106 0.11 1.79 -4.92
CA ILE A 106 -0.18 2.27 -3.57
C ILE A 106 -0.41 3.78 -3.66
N LYS A 107 -1.62 4.19 -3.37
CA LYS A 107 -2.02 5.59 -3.31
C LYS A 107 -2.30 5.98 -1.87
N ILE A 108 -1.65 7.03 -1.38
CA ILE A 108 -1.75 7.47 0.00
C ILE A 108 -2.51 8.80 0.07
N PHE A 109 -3.49 8.86 0.97
CA PHE A 109 -4.27 10.06 1.27
C PHE A 109 -3.94 10.55 2.67
N ASP A 110 -3.93 11.88 2.84
CA ASP A 110 -3.74 12.52 4.13
C ASP A 110 -5.05 12.55 4.96
N HIS A 111 -4.99 13.15 6.15
CA HIS A 111 -6.14 13.27 7.04
C HIS A 111 -7.27 14.17 6.51
N ASN A 112 -7.01 14.96 5.47
CA ASN A 112 -8.02 15.74 4.74
C ASN A 112 -8.63 14.98 3.56
N GLY A 113 -8.23 13.73 3.33
CA GLY A 113 -8.67 12.94 2.18
C GLY A 113 -8.05 13.37 0.86
N GLN A 114 -6.95 14.10 0.90
CA GLN A 114 -6.21 14.52 -0.27
C GLN A 114 -4.97 13.64 -0.47
N LYS A 115 -4.48 13.56 -1.70
CA LYS A 115 -3.19 12.94 -1.98
C LYS A 115 -2.12 13.59 -1.10
N ILE A 116 -1.25 12.78 -0.48
CA ILE A 116 -0.15 13.33 0.32
C ILE A 116 0.72 14.28 -0.49
N SER A 117 1.28 15.30 0.20
CA SER A 117 2.15 16.29 -0.41
C SER A 117 3.47 15.68 -0.87
N LYS A 118 4.14 16.33 -1.83
CA LYS A 118 5.50 15.95 -2.23
C LYS A 118 6.50 16.01 -1.09
N TYR A 119 6.32 16.93 -0.16
CA TYR A 119 7.14 16.98 1.06
C TYR A 119 6.98 15.70 1.89
N PHE A 120 5.76 15.22 2.04
CA PHE A 120 5.49 14.01 2.82
C PHE A 120 5.96 12.74 2.09
N GLU A 121 5.81 12.69 0.76
CA GLU A 121 6.39 11.62 -0.08
C GLU A 121 7.91 11.52 0.12
N LYS A 122 8.62 12.64 0.10
CA LYS A 122 10.07 12.68 0.35
C LYS A 122 10.42 12.23 1.76
N LYS A 123 9.63 12.58 2.76
CA LYS A 123 9.81 12.13 4.14
C LYS A 123 9.70 10.62 4.26
N ILE A 124 8.67 10.03 3.64
CA ILE A 124 8.49 8.58 3.59
C ILE A 124 9.66 7.91 2.89
N GLN A 125 10.06 8.41 1.73
CA GLN A 125 11.18 7.84 0.97
C GLN A 125 12.48 7.88 1.77
N LYS A 126 12.78 8.98 2.43
CA LYS A 126 13.97 9.11 3.28
C LYS A 126 13.97 8.09 4.41
N LEU A 127 12.83 7.88 5.07
CA LEU A 127 12.70 6.87 6.12
C LEU A 127 12.94 5.45 5.57
N ILE A 128 12.45 5.15 4.39
CA ILE A 128 12.68 3.86 3.73
C ILE A 128 14.17 3.65 3.45
N GLU A 129 14.85 4.65 2.96
CA GLU A 129 16.28 4.60 2.60
C GLU A 129 17.20 4.47 3.83
N GLU A 130 16.87 5.15 4.92
CA GLU A 130 17.70 5.22 6.12
C GLU A 130 17.45 4.09 7.12
N SER A 131 16.38 3.33 6.99
CA SER A 131 15.99 2.33 7.96
C SER A 131 16.34 0.91 7.51
N ASN A 132 16.91 0.15 8.44
CA ASN A 132 17.12 -1.28 8.27
C ASN A 132 15.86 -2.01 8.77
N TYR A 133 15.05 -2.48 7.83
CA TYR A 133 13.84 -3.25 8.15
C TYR A 133 14.16 -4.74 8.21
N ASN A 134 13.86 -5.37 9.32
CA ASN A 134 13.88 -6.82 9.44
C ASN A 134 12.50 -7.36 9.07
N ILE A 135 12.30 -7.62 7.78
CA ILE A 135 11.00 -8.00 7.24
C ILE A 135 10.93 -9.51 7.11
N SER A 136 10.02 -10.12 7.84
CA SER A 136 9.64 -11.52 7.63
C SER A 136 8.57 -11.57 6.54
N VAL A 137 8.99 -11.92 5.32
CA VAL A 137 8.04 -12.16 4.22
C VAL A 137 7.44 -13.55 4.40
N PRO A 138 6.11 -13.68 4.55
CA PRO A 138 5.49 -14.97 4.65
C PRO A 138 5.77 -15.84 3.41
N SER A 139 6.08 -17.10 3.60
CA SER A 139 6.38 -18.04 2.51
C SER A 139 5.21 -18.27 1.54
N GLU A 140 4.00 -17.97 1.98
CA GLU A 140 2.77 -18.05 1.17
C GLU A 140 2.59 -16.90 0.18
N VAL A 141 3.41 -15.86 0.28
CA VAL A 141 3.34 -14.65 -0.55
C VAL A 141 3.94 -14.85 -1.94
N ILE A 142 4.65 -15.95 -2.16
CA ILE A 142 5.13 -16.30 -3.50
C ILE A 142 3.92 -16.73 -4.31
N PRO A 143 3.54 -16.01 -5.38
CA PRO A 143 2.44 -16.44 -6.23
C PRO A 143 2.75 -17.86 -6.71
N ARG A 144 1.92 -18.82 -6.35
CA ARG A 144 1.99 -20.12 -6.97
C ARG A 144 1.77 -19.86 -8.45
N ASN A 145 2.76 -20.15 -9.25
CA ASN A 145 2.67 -20.08 -10.69
C ASN A 145 1.52 -21.02 -11.12
N THR A 146 0.33 -20.47 -11.30
CA THR A 146 -0.84 -21.19 -11.78
C THR A 146 -0.82 -21.33 -13.32
N ASN A 147 0.38 -21.33 -13.91
CA ASN A 147 0.57 -21.87 -15.24
C ASN A 147 0.56 -23.40 -15.16
N LYS A 148 -0.53 -23.96 -14.67
CA LYS A 148 -0.96 -25.26 -15.15
C LYS A 148 -1.70 -24.97 -16.43
N GLU A 149 -0.97 -25.06 -17.53
CA GLU A 149 -1.55 -25.33 -18.84
C GLU A 149 -2.60 -26.43 -18.62
N ASN A 150 -3.83 -26.09 -18.95
CA ASN A 150 -4.88 -27.08 -18.96
C ASN A 150 -4.62 -27.95 -20.20
N PRO A 151 -4.22 -29.24 -20.06
CA PRO A 151 -3.86 -30.07 -21.21
C PRO A 151 -5.05 -30.52 -22.06
N ASN A 152 -6.26 -29.94 -21.83
CA ASN A 152 -7.51 -30.34 -22.50
C ASN A 152 -8.28 -29.14 -23.08
N LEU A 153 -7.59 -28.28 -23.79
CA LEU A 153 -8.23 -27.39 -24.76
C LEU A 153 -7.42 -27.37 -26.04
#